data_0f1fc4d1feda5ccfa993ff98b7f36e94
#
_entry.id   0f1fc4d1feda5ccfa993ff98b7f36e94
#
_cell.length_a   1.000
_cell.length_b   1.000
_cell.length_c   1.000
_cell.angle_alpha   90.00
_cell.angle_beta   90.00
_cell.angle_gamma   90.00
#
_symmetry.space_group_name_H-M   'P 1'
#
loop_
_entity.id
_entity.type
_entity.pdbx_description
1 polymer ?
#
loop_
_entity_poly.entity_id
_entity_poly.type
_entity_poly.pdbx_seq_one_letter_code
_entity_poly.pdbx_strand_id
1 'polypeptide(L)'
;MPQPYLKETATDGALGLVAGDALKVFAIIGLCSALAANTVAAITSLQALKTAAGYGPAVEQAAQVLTECEGDATILLVCPSSSAGSLTAGTQVGTGLGTVSNSSSAPNDDYDVVIKILVGGAVATATFAYSLDGGRTYSLEIATAATYTIPNTGITVAFSSGPGNFVAGDQYPFEAKG
;
A
#
# COMPACT_ATOMS: atom_id res chain seq x y z
N MET A 1 -35.98 -38.19 -55.68
CA MET A 1 -34.55 -37.92 -55.74
C MET A 1 -34.13 -37.45 -54.35
N PRO A 2 -33.22 -38.12 -53.66
CA PRO A 2 -32.69 -37.61 -52.41
C PRO A 2 -31.84 -36.38 -52.70
N GLN A 3 -32.04 -35.30 -51.94
CA GLN A 3 -31.22 -34.10 -52.05
C GLN A 3 -29.80 -34.43 -51.59
N PRO A 4 -28.77 -33.90 -52.27
CA PRO A 4 -27.40 -34.09 -51.83
C PRO A 4 -27.22 -33.40 -50.46
N TYR A 5 -26.82 -34.18 -49.48
CA TYR A 5 -26.48 -33.73 -48.15
C TYR A 5 -25.14 -32.98 -48.28
N LEU A 6 -25.19 -31.66 -48.25
CA LEU A 6 -23.99 -30.86 -48.15
C LEU A 6 -23.47 -30.99 -46.70
N LYS A 7 -22.44 -31.79 -46.50
CA LYS A 7 -21.69 -31.80 -45.26
C LYS A 7 -20.71 -30.63 -45.33
N GLU A 8 -21.10 -29.53 -44.75
CA GLU A 8 -20.15 -28.45 -44.50
C GLU A 8 -19.14 -28.94 -43.43
N THR A 9 -17.95 -29.28 -43.84
CA THR A 9 -16.85 -29.50 -42.92
C THR A 9 -16.17 -28.16 -42.81
N ALA A 10 -16.50 -27.37 -41.81
CA ALA A 10 -15.71 -26.21 -41.43
C ALA A 10 -14.35 -26.72 -40.97
N THR A 11 -13.34 -26.60 -41.86
CA THR A 11 -11.96 -26.85 -41.46
C THR A 11 -11.46 -25.56 -40.78
N ASP A 12 -11.73 -25.49 -39.51
CA ASP A 12 -11.15 -24.48 -38.68
C ASP A 12 -9.63 -24.76 -38.64
N GLY A 13 -8.84 -23.84 -39.13
CA GLY A 13 -7.39 -24.00 -39.18
C GLY A 13 -6.72 -23.68 -40.51
N ALA A 14 -7.47 -23.33 -41.57
CA ALA A 14 -6.86 -22.87 -42.84
C ALA A 14 -6.02 -21.59 -42.70
N LEU A 15 -6.17 -20.86 -41.56
CA LEU A 15 -5.37 -19.69 -41.19
C LEU A 15 -4.41 -19.95 -40.02
N GLY A 16 -4.27 -21.21 -39.57
CA GLY A 16 -3.42 -21.53 -38.42
C GLY A 16 -3.96 -21.04 -37.08
N LEU A 17 -5.17 -20.53 -37.02
CA LEU A 17 -5.87 -20.15 -35.80
C LEU A 17 -6.89 -21.25 -35.48
N VAL A 18 -6.59 -22.08 -34.50
CA VAL A 18 -7.52 -23.02 -33.91
C VAL A 18 -8.39 -22.24 -32.95
N ALA A 19 -9.61 -21.93 -33.34
CA ALA A 19 -10.55 -21.13 -32.55
C ALA A 19 -10.97 -21.80 -31.21
N GLY A 20 -10.59 -23.04 -30.98
CA GLY A 20 -10.87 -23.78 -29.76
C GLY A 20 -9.74 -23.85 -28.77
N ASP A 21 -8.49 -23.51 -29.16
CA ASP A 21 -7.29 -23.64 -28.35
C ASP A 21 -6.59 -22.29 -28.08
N ALA A 22 -7.31 -21.18 -28.17
CA ALA A 22 -6.78 -19.91 -27.71
C ALA A 22 -6.56 -20.01 -26.20
N LEU A 23 -5.31 -20.20 -25.80
CA LEU A 23 -4.91 -20.15 -24.38
C LEU A 23 -5.45 -18.83 -23.78
N LYS A 24 -6.37 -18.96 -22.86
CA LYS A 24 -6.86 -17.80 -22.10
C LYS A 24 -5.76 -17.37 -21.15
N VAL A 25 -5.03 -16.31 -21.49
CA VAL A 25 -3.98 -15.75 -20.67
C VAL A 25 -4.48 -14.45 -20.05
N PHE A 26 -4.45 -14.40 -18.71
CA PHE A 26 -4.82 -13.23 -17.94
C PHE A 26 -3.61 -12.71 -17.18
N ALA A 27 -3.39 -11.40 -17.19
CA ALA A 27 -2.38 -10.76 -16.35
C ALA A 27 -3.09 -10.14 -15.13
N ILE A 28 -2.65 -10.51 -13.93
CA ILE A 28 -3.16 -9.96 -12.67
C ILE A 28 -1.98 -9.35 -11.93
N ILE A 29 -2.09 -8.08 -11.59
CA ILE A 29 -1.10 -7.34 -10.81
C ILE A 29 -1.74 -6.96 -9.49
N GLY A 30 -1.16 -7.37 -8.37
CA GLY A 30 -1.70 -7.06 -7.06
C GLY A 30 -0.96 -7.75 -5.92
N LEU A 31 -1.37 -7.44 -4.71
CA LEU A 31 -0.70 -7.92 -3.51
C LEU A 31 -0.98 -9.42 -3.27
N CYS A 32 0.08 -10.13 -2.91
CA CYS A 32 0.06 -11.52 -2.47
C CYS A 32 1.13 -11.76 -1.41
N SER A 33 0.95 -12.80 -0.58
CA SER A 33 1.76 -12.98 0.62
C SER A 33 3.06 -13.74 0.41
N ALA A 34 3.19 -14.54 -0.65
CA ALA A 34 4.31 -15.46 -0.84
C ALA A 34 5.12 -15.23 -2.12
N LEU A 35 4.55 -14.60 -3.17
CA LEU A 35 5.28 -14.33 -4.40
C LEU A 35 6.30 -13.20 -4.18
N ALA A 36 7.53 -13.42 -4.62
CA ALA A 36 8.56 -12.40 -4.55
C ALA A 36 8.17 -11.16 -5.39
N ALA A 37 8.48 -9.97 -4.86
CA ALA A 37 8.15 -8.73 -5.53
C ALA A 37 8.78 -8.63 -6.93
N ASN A 38 8.04 -8.05 -7.87
CA ASN A 38 8.42 -7.85 -9.27
C ASN A 38 8.78 -9.14 -10.03
N THR A 39 8.32 -10.30 -9.55
CA THR A 39 8.44 -11.56 -10.27
C THR A 39 7.11 -11.92 -10.93
N VAL A 40 7.19 -12.60 -12.07
CA VAL A 40 6.03 -13.12 -12.78
C VAL A 40 5.89 -14.60 -12.49
N ALA A 41 4.75 -15.03 -11.98
CA ALA A 41 4.41 -16.43 -11.82
C ALA A 41 3.34 -16.83 -12.84
N ALA A 42 3.61 -17.86 -13.64
CA ALA A 42 2.62 -18.46 -14.52
C ALA A 42 1.83 -19.53 -13.75
N ILE A 43 0.56 -19.33 -13.57
CA ILE A 43 -0.33 -20.14 -12.73
C ILE A 43 -1.41 -20.78 -13.63
N THR A 44 -1.52 -22.10 -13.57
CA THR A 44 -2.49 -22.88 -14.37
C THR A 44 -3.47 -23.67 -13.51
N SER A 45 -3.33 -23.64 -12.19
CA SER A 45 -4.23 -24.36 -11.29
C SER A 45 -4.34 -23.68 -9.92
N LEU A 46 -5.45 -23.94 -9.23
CA LEU A 46 -5.67 -23.42 -7.86
C LEU A 46 -4.59 -23.90 -6.87
N GLN A 47 -4.12 -25.13 -7.04
CA GLN A 47 -3.06 -25.67 -6.17
C GLN A 47 -1.73 -24.95 -6.41
N ALA A 48 -1.37 -24.71 -7.68
CA ALA A 48 -0.17 -23.94 -8.02
C ALA A 48 -0.28 -22.50 -7.51
N LEU A 49 -1.45 -21.87 -7.63
CA LEU A 49 -1.73 -20.53 -7.12
C LEU A 49 -1.47 -20.43 -5.61
N LYS A 50 -2.08 -21.33 -4.84
CA LYS A 50 -1.91 -21.35 -3.38
C LYS A 50 -0.44 -21.56 -2.97
N THR A 51 0.27 -22.43 -3.66
CA THR A 51 1.68 -22.74 -3.35
C THR A 51 2.59 -21.57 -3.70
N ALA A 52 2.38 -20.91 -4.86
CA ALA A 52 3.27 -19.86 -5.36
C ALA A 52 2.97 -18.48 -4.75
N ALA A 53 1.70 -18.14 -4.53
CA ALA A 53 1.29 -16.79 -4.17
C ALA A 53 0.69 -16.68 -2.74
N GLY A 54 0.35 -17.78 -2.09
CA GLY A 54 -0.19 -17.81 -0.75
C GLY A 54 -1.62 -17.27 -0.69
N TYR A 55 -1.81 -16.08 -0.14
CA TYR A 55 -3.10 -15.40 0.00
C TYR A 55 -2.97 -13.90 -0.30
N GLY A 56 -4.11 -13.22 -0.52
CA GLY A 56 -4.18 -11.79 -0.79
C GLY A 56 -5.18 -11.46 -1.91
N PRO A 57 -5.48 -10.18 -2.13
CA PRO A 57 -6.50 -9.75 -3.11
C PRO A 57 -6.23 -10.27 -4.53
N ALA A 58 -4.97 -10.25 -4.97
CA ALA A 58 -4.61 -10.76 -6.29
C ALA A 58 -4.79 -12.28 -6.40
N VAL A 59 -4.58 -13.01 -5.29
CA VAL A 59 -4.78 -14.47 -5.23
C VAL A 59 -6.25 -14.82 -5.32
N GLU A 60 -7.12 -14.06 -4.66
CA GLU A 60 -8.57 -14.25 -4.70
C GLU A 60 -9.12 -14.02 -6.12
N GLN A 61 -8.69 -12.94 -6.78
CA GLN A 61 -9.05 -12.66 -8.18
C GLN A 61 -8.55 -13.76 -9.12
N ALA A 62 -7.31 -14.20 -8.95
CA ALA A 62 -6.74 -15.28 -9.76
C ALA A 62 -7.50 -16.61 -9.55
N ALA A 63 -7.89 -16.92 -8.31
CA ALA A 63 -8.68 -18.11 -8.00
C ALA A 63 -10.06 -18.06 -8.64
N GLN A 64 -10.70 -16.91 -8.65
CA GLN A 64 -12.00 -16.72 -9.33
C GLN A 64 -11.87 -16.98 -10.83
N VAL A 65 -10.89 -16.36 -11.50
CA VAL A 65 -10.66 -16.55 -12.95
C VAL A 65 -10.38 -18.01 -13.29
N LEU A 66 -9.52 -18.70 -12.50
CA LEU A 66 -9.25 -20.12 -12.72
C LEU A 66 -10.47 -20.99 -12.54
N THR A 67 -11.36 -20.63 -11.61
CA THR A 67 -12.61 -21.37 -11.37
C THR A 67 -13.61 -21.14 -12.51
N GLU A 68 -13.78 -19.89 -12.95
CA GLU A 68 -14.70 -19.53 -14.02
C GLU A 68 -14.27 -20.07 -15.39
N CYS A 69 -12.96 -20.23 -15.61
CA CYS A 69 -12.40 -20.83 -16.82
C CYS A 69 -12.27 -22.35 -16.74
N GLU A 70 -12.81 -23.01 -15.70
CA GLU A 70 -12.73 -24.46 -15.49
C GLU A 70 -11.31 -25.05 -15.56
N GLY A 71 -10.31 -24.24 -15.22
CA GLY A 71 -8.89 -24.59 -15.28
C GLY A 71 -8.23 -24.42 -16.65
N ASP A 72 -8.97 -23.95 -17.66
CA ASP A 72 -8.46 -23.71 -19.02
C ASP A 72 -7.99 -22.24 -19.17
N ALA A 73 -7.18 -21.79 -18.21
CA ALA A 73 -6.60 -20.47 -18.22
C ALA A 73 -5.16 -20.49 -17.65
N THR A 74 -4.34 -19.62 -18.18
CA THR A 74 -3.02 -19.30 -17.59
C THR A 74 -3.06 -17.90 -17.02
N ILE A 75 -2.75 -17.77 -15.75
CA ILE A 75 -2.65 -16.47 -15.08
C ILE A 75 -1.19 -16.10 -14.94
N LEU A 76 -0.83 -14.94 -15.46
CA LEU A 76 0.44 -14.29 -15.18
C LEU A 76 0.23 -13.37 -13.97
N LEU A 77 0.62 -13.87 -12.79
CA LEU A 77 0.48 -13.14 -11.54
C LEU A 77 1.77 -12.37 -11.25
N VAL A 78 1.64 -11.09 -10.97
CA VAL A 78 2.75 -10.20 -10.59
C VAL A 78 2.43 -9.55 -9.25
N CYS A 79 3.31 -9.73 -8.27
CA CYS A 79 3.26 -8.99 -7.02
C CYS A 79 4.17 -7.76 -7.15
N PRO A 80 3.62 -6.53 -7.08
CA PRO A 80 4.47 -5.34 -7.14
C PRO A 80 5.35 -5.23 -5.90
N SER A 81 6.51 -4.58 -6.02
CA SER A 81 7.28 -4.21 -4.83
C SER A 81 6.54 -3.11 -4.08
N SER A 82 6.49 -3.23 -2.77
CA SER A 82 6.17 -2.10 -1.89
C SER A 82 7.49 -1.58 -1.29
N SER A 83 7.70 -0.28 -1.32
CA SER A 83 8.69 0.37 -0.46
C SER A 83 8.02 0.73 0.86
N ALA A 84 8.78 0.71 1.94
CA ALA A 84 8.30 1.31 3.17
C ALA A 84 8.03 2.79 2.93
N GLY A 85 6.95 3.31 3.50
CA GLY A 85 6.64 4.73 3.45
C GLY A 85 7.76 5.56 4.11
N SER A 86 7.79 6.84 3.79
CA SER A 86 8.79 7.77 4.32
C SER A 86 8.15 8.96 5.02
N LEU A 87 8.82 9.49 6.04
CA LEU A 87 8.42 10.71 6.75
C LEU A 87 9.57 11.74 6.65
N THR A 88 9.33 12.82 5.93
CA THR A 88 10.29 13.90 5.73
C THR A 88 9.90 15.10 6.58
N ALA A 89 10.82 15.58 7.41
CA ALA A 89 10.61 16.77 8.22
C ALA A 89 10.69 18.04 7.37
N GLY A 90 9.72 18.91 7.54
CA GLY A 90 9.76 20.28 7.04
C GLY A 90 10.47 21.23 7.99
N THR A 91 10.43 22.53 7.68
CA THR A 91 11.03 23.56 8.53
C THR A 91 10.11 23.86 9.71
N GLN A 92 10.67 23.80 10.92
CA GLN A 92 9.98 24.23 12.14
C GLN A 92 9.51 25.69 12.01
N VAL A 93 8.30 25.95 12.45
CA VAL A 93 7.75 27.31 12.58
C VAL A 93 7.58 27.60 14.07
N GLY A 94 8.30 28.61 14.57
CA GLY A 94 8.26 29.00 15.97
C GLY A 94 9.66 29.31 16.54
N THR A 95 9.75 29.51 17.85
CA THR A 95 10.96 29.98 18.54
C THR A 95 11.52 29.00 19.57
N GLY A 96 10.82 27.89 19.82
CA GLY A 96 11.26 26.86 20.73
C GLY A 96 12.51 26.14 20.23
N LEU A 97 13.30 25.66 21.16
CA LEU A 97 14.52 24.87 20.86
C LEU A 97 14.27 23.36 21.03
N GLY A 98 13.04 22.96 21.40
CA GLY A 98 12.62 21.57 21.37
C GLY A 98 12.54 21.07 19.93
N THR A 99 12.77 19.79 19.72
CA THR A 99 12.74 19.17 18.39
C THR A 99 11.73 18.04 18.31
N VAL A 100 11.09 17.93 17.16
CA VAL A 100 10.29 16.77 16.79
C VAL A 100 10.93 16.14 15.57
N SER A 101 11.17 14.85 15.60
CA SER A 101 11.85 14.12 14.52
C SER A 101 11.12 12.83 14.18
N ASN A 102 11.41 12.29 13.01
CA ASN A 102 10.94 10.96 12.61
C ASN A 102 11.60 9.89 13.51
N SER A 103 10.78 8.93 13.98
CA SER A 103 11.24 7.77 14.75
C SER A 103 10.75 6.47 14.10
N SER A 104 11.47 6.04 13.06
CA SER A 104 11.19 4.77 12.35
C SER A 104 9.76 4.68 11.81
N SER A 105 9.24 5.77 11.25
CA SER A 105 7.91 5.81 10.65
C SER A 105 7.87 5.01 9.34
N ALA A 106 6.78 4.28 9.15
CA ALA A 106 6.40 3.65 7.89
C ALA A 106 4.94 4.03 7.59
N PRO A 107 4.70 5.25 7.08
CA PRO A 107 3.36 5.71 6.75
C PRO A 107 2.66 4.74 5.81
N ASN A 108 1.37 4.53 6.03
CA ASN A 108 0.53 3.65 5.20
C ASN A 108 -0.26 4.41 4.12
N ASP A 109 -0.13 5.74 4.11
CA ASP A 109 -0.77 6.63 3.14
C ASP A 109 -0.02 7.96 3.10
N ASP A 110 -0.39 8.86 2.20
CA ASP A 110 0.14 10.21 2.10
C ASP A 110 -0.57 11.12 3.09
N TYR A 111 0.21 11.83 3.94
CA TYR A 111 -0.31 12.80 4.92
C TYR A 111 0.54 14.06 4.94
N ASP A 112 -0.12 15.21 5.09
CA ASP A 112 0.49 16.47 5.48
C ASP A 112 0.42 16.61 7.01
N VAL A 113 1.44 16.14 7.70
CA VAL A 113 1.45 16.10 9.16
C VAL A 113 1.93 17.42 9.73
N VAL A 114 1.22 17.96 10.71
CA VAL A 114 1.66 19.10 11.52
C VAL A 114 1.54 18.76 12.99
N ILE A 115 2.67 18.77 13.70
CA ILE A 115 2.68 18.68 15.17
C ILE A 115 2.70 20.09 15.72
N LYS A 116 1.67 20.49 16.46
CA LYS A 116 1.54 21.83 17.07
C LYS A 116 1.64 21.72 18.59
N ILE A 117 2.56 22.47 19.18
CA ILE A 117 2.72 22.55 20.63
C ILE A 117 1.61 23.46 21.18
N LEU A 118 0.85 22.95 22.13
CA LEU A 118 -0.23 23.69 22.80
C LEU A 118 0.25 24.33 24.11
N VAL A 119 0.97 23.56 24.92
CA VAL A 119 1.60 24.03 26.16
C VAL A 119 3.10 23.81 26.07
N GLY A 120 3.88 24.85 26.30
CA GLY A 120 5.34 24.78 26.30
C GLY A 120 5.88 24.04 27.51
N GLY A 121 7.14 23.59 27.43
CA GLY A 121 7.83 22.89 28.51
C GLY A 121 8.77 21.82 27.99
N ALA A 122 9.32 21.05 28.91
CA ALA A 122 10.15 19.88 28.59
C ALA A 122 9.25 18.72 28.10
N VAL A 123 9.88 17.67 27.54
CA VAL A 123 9.19 16.40 27.26
C VAL A 123 8.52 15.89 28.54
N ALA A 124 7.33 15.34 28.41
CA ALA A 124 6.39 14.93 29.47
C ALA A 124 5.72 16.07 30.25
N THR A 125 6.09 17.34 30.00
CA THR A 125 5.40 18.52 30.57
C THR A 125 4.66 19.29 29.49
N ALA A 126 5.27 19.42 28.31
CA ALA A 126 4.62 20.03 27.15
C ALA A 126 3.47 19.17 26.65
N THR A 127 2.51 19.83 26.00
CA THR A 127 1.43 19.15 25.30
C THR A 127 1.40 19.55 23.84
N PHE A 128 0.83 18.69 23.02
CA PHE A 128 0.72 18.91 21.59
C PHE A 128 -0.61 18.41 21.04
N ALA A 129 -0.94 18.83 19.83
CA ALA A 129 -1.92 18.20 18.97
C ALA A 129 -1.30 17.94 17.61
N TYR A 130 -1.78 16.91 16.90
CA TYR A 130 -1.35 16.63 15.55
C TYR A 130 -2.47 16.86 14.55
N SER A 131 -2.08 17.20 13.34
CA SER A 131 -2.91 17.29 12.16
C SER A 131 -2.38 16.31 11.10
N LEU A 132 -3.25 15.76 10.26
CA LEU A 132 -2.91 14.92 9.11
C LEU A 132 -3.26 15.58 7.77
N ASP A 133 -3.76 16.81 7.80
CA ASP A 133 -4.31 17.55 6.66
C ASP A 133 -3.69 18.96 6.51
N GLY A 134 -2.44 19.12 6.90
CA GLY A 134 -1.71 20.37 6.78
C GLY A 134 -2.13 21.45 7.77
N GLY A 135 -2.69 21.07 8.92
CA GLY A 135 -3.08 22.00 9.99
C GLY A 135 -4.52 22.53 9.89
N ARG A 136 -5.37 21.91 9.07
CA ARG A 136 -6.79 22.29 8.96
C ARG A 136 -7.62 21.75 10.12
N THR A 137 -7.36 20.50 10.51
CA THR A 137 -7.98 19.88 11.68
C THR A 137 -6.90 19.34 12.62
N TYR A 138 -7.17 19.36 13.92
CA TYR A 138 -6.23 18.89 14.93
C TYR A 138 -6.87 17.84 15.84
N SER A 139 -6.05 16.92 16.32
CA SER A 139 -6.41 15.98 17.37
C SER A 139 -6.75 16.70 18.68
N LEU A 140 -7.24 15.94 19.64
CA LEU A 140 -7.29 16.39 21.04
C LEU A 140 -5.86 16.63 21.57
N GLU A 141 -5.77 17.38 22.65
CA GLU A 141 -4.52 17.66 23.37
C GLU A 141 -3.91 16.37 23.94
N ILE A 142 -2.63 16.17 23.73
CA ILE A 142 -1.86 14.99 24.12
C ILE A 142 -0.60 15.43 24.84
N ALA A 143 -0.23 14.78 25.94
CA ALA A 143 1.04 15.02 26.60
C ALA A 143 2.21 14.50 25.72
N THR A 144 3.30 15.28 25.65
CA THR A 144 4.51 14.83 24.97
C THR A 144 5.16 13.66 25.73
N ALA A 145 5.70 12.71 24.98
CA ALA A 145 6.50 11.59 25.47
C ALA A 145 7.77 11.49 24.64
N ALA A 146 8.70 10.62 25.00
CA ALA A 146 9.90 10.43 24.20
C ALA A 146 9.58 10.07 22.75
N THR A 147 8.56 9.23 22.55
CA THR A 147 8.00 8.91 21.23
C THR A 147 6.47 8.88 21.30
N TYR A 148 5.83 9.16 20.18
CA TYR A 148 4.38 9.03 20.03
C TYR A 148 4.05 8.47 18.66
N THR A 149 3.25 7.41 18.65
CA THR A 149 2.73 6.82 17.40
C THR A 149 1.34 7.38 17.13
N ILE A 150 1.17 8.01 15.98
CA ILE A 150 -0.12 8.51 15.52
C ILE A 150 -0.99 7.31 15.12
N PRO A 151 -2.18 7.15 15.72
CA PRO A 151 -3.02 5.98 15.48
C PRO A 151 -3.36 5.78 14.01
N ASN A 152 -3.29 4.53 13.54
CA ASN A 152 -3.68 4.07 12.20
C ASN A 152 -2.92 4.69 11.02
N THR A 153 -1.76 5.32 11.24
CA THR A 153 -0.99 5.98 10.17
C THR A 153 0.37 5.34 9.88
N GLY A 154 0.89 4.53 10.79
CA GLY A 154 2.27 4.04 10.74
C GLY A 154 3.32 5.12 11.04
N ILE A 155 2.91 6.31 11.50
CA ILE A 155 3.81 7.44 11.79
C ILE A 155 4.16 7.44 13.28
N THR A 156 5.45 7.46 13.58
CA THR A 156 5.98 7.63 14.93
C THR A 156 6.95 8.81 14.97
N VAL A 157 6.69 9.76 15.85
CA VAL A 157 7.54 10.92 16.07
C VAL A 157 8.24 10.82 17.41
N ALA A 158 9.45 11.34 17.47
CA ALA A 158 10.24 11.47 18.71
C ALA A 158 10.32 12.93 19.12
N PHE A 159 10.12 13.18 20.40
CA PHE A 159 10.21 14.51 21.02
C PHE A 159 11.49 14.61 21.84
N SER A 160 12.22 15.71 21.68
CA SER A 160 13.40 16.01 22.50
C SER A 160 13.38 17.47 22.93
N SER A 161 13.57 17.72 24.22
CA SER A 161 13.71 19.08 24.74
C SER A 161 15.04 19.72 24.33
N GLY A 162 16.02 18.92 23.85
CA GLY A 162 17.30 19.41 23.32
C GLY A 162 18.00 20.42 24.23
N PRO A 163 18.60 21.47 23.63
CA PRO A 163 19.21 22.56 24.37
C PRO A 163 18.18 23.53 24.98
N GLY A 164 16.88 23.33 24.76
CA GLY A 164 15.79 24.14 25.29
C GLY A 164 14.43 23.48 25.14
N ASN A 165 13.44 24.07 25.78
CA ASN A 165 12.10 23.54 25.85
C ASN A 165 11.28 23.86 24.59
N PHE A 166 10.16 23.16 24.43
CA PHE A 166 9.10 23.52 23.51
C PHE A 166 8.43 24.82 23.92
N VAL A 167 8.03 25.63 22.96
CA VAL A 167 7.26 26.86 23.18
C VAL A 167 5.86 26.69 22.61
N ALA A 168 4.84 27.16 23.33
CA ALA A 168 3.47 27.10 22.86
C ALA A 168 3.33 27.85 21.53
N GLY A 169 2.65 27.21 20.57
CA GLY A 169 2.49 27.72 19.22
C GLY A 169 3.51 27.22 18.21
N ASP A 170 4.63 26.59 18.65
CA ASP A 170 5.57 25.96 17.72
C ASP A 170 4.87 24.89 16.86
N GLN A 171 5.25 24.82 15.59
CA GLN A 171 4.75 23.84 14.65
C GLN A 171 5.91 23.10 13.97
N TYR A 172 5.75 21.81 13.85
CA TYR A 172 6.70 20.90 13.19
C TYR A 172 5.97 20.18 12.07
N PRO A 173 6.09 20.67 10.82
CA PRO A 173 5.49 20.05 9.66
C PRO A 173 6.31 18.85 9.20
N PHE A 174 5.62 17.83 8.66
CA PHE A 174 6.22 16.66 8.03
C PHE A 174 5.39 16.30 6.80
N GLU A 175 6.05 15.84 5.76
CA GLU A 175 5.43 15.19 4.62
C GLU A 175 5.59 13.67 4.76
N ALA A 176 4.47 12.97 4.86
CA ALA A 176 4.41 11.52 4.88
C ALA A 176 4.02 11.00 3.50
N LYS A 177 4.75 9.99 3.00
CA LYS A 177 4.47 9.24 1.79
C LYS A 177 4.35 7.77 2.14
N GLY A 178 3.20 7.14 1.77
CA GLY A 178 2.90 5.74 2.00
C GLY A 178 3.44 4.79 0.95
#